data_0ac4c125be81c4f3ea704b1d2dc940fe
#
_entry.id   0ac4c125be81c4f3ea704b1d2dc940fe
#
_cell.length_a   1.000
_cell.length_b   1.000
_cell.length_c   1.000
_cell.angle_alpha   90.00
_cell.angle_beta   90.00
_cell.angle_gamma   90.00
#
_symmetry.space_group_name_H-M   'P 1'
#
loop_
_entity.id
_entity.type
_entity.pdbx_description
1 polymer ?
#
loop_
_entity_poly.entity_id
_entity_poly.type
_entity_poly.pdbx_seq_one_letter_code
_entity_poly.pdbx_strand_id
1 'polypeptide(L)'
;MSLALPPGVLSRRIMKSPLPAVAVALLLATTLAAAPAARPPNIVVIISDDQGYADLSFNPHHPREVSTPRLDALAREGVFLTQAYITGNVCSPTRAGLLTGRYQQRAGVYTAGEGGSGMAQAERIIPHLLKPAGHVSAAFGKWHLGLTLEQSPVGRGFDEWYGFLGRGAHDYFDLAGKDPANHPMYRNGKVIKDEGYLTTRLTEEAVDFIRRRKDQPFLVYLAYNAVHSPAQAPAEDIARIRARHPDLPEARVILMAMLHHLDLGVGRVVDTLKSEGLWQNTLLFFLTDNGGSRAMSANNAPLRGFKTQNYEGGIRTPFIVSWPARFPGGRTIATPVCSLDILPTALEAAGVNPPAERPLDGRSLLPLLTGRASTHHENLFWSEGGSAGGWAVRSGDWKLVTQRTQTKPELFNLAVDPAETKDLATAEPARVAALTRLYDTWLDGMAEPMHGGGKRYAPATASTGKAGKEQRREQKQKARDERRAPEKSER
;
A
#
# COMPACT_ATOMS: atom_id res chain seq x y z
N MET A 1 -14.39 -79.74 -57.45
CA MET A 1 -15.47 -80.77 -57.64
C MET A 1 -16.65 -80.24 -56.86
N SER A 2 -17.53 -79.68 -57.56
CA SER A 2 -18.74 -80.27 -58.12
C SER A 2 -19.88 -80.33 -57.14
N LEU A 3 -20.87 -79.51 -57.44
CA LEU A 3 -22.28 -79.74 -57.64
C LEU A 3 -23.11 -79.87 -56.34
N ALA A 4 -24.32 -79.41 -56.18
CA ALA A 4 -25.36 -78.83 -57.08
C ALA A 4 -26.47 -78.31 -56.16
N LEU A 5 -27.22 -77.38 -56.70
CA LEU A 5 -28.59 -77.01 -56.29
C LEU A 5 -29.61 -78.07 -56.81
N PRO A 6 -30.94 -77.99 -56.61
CA PRO A 6 -31.89 -77.12 -55.96
C PRO A 6 -33.12 -78.00 -55.35
N PRO A 7 -34.41 -77.64 -55.30
CA PRO A 7 -35.17 -76.38 -55.36
C PRO A 7 -36.41 -76.34 -54.35
N GLY A 8 -36.90 -75.12 -54.24
CA GLY A 8 -38.36 -74.97 -54.42
C GLY A 8 -39.32 -74.78 -53.26
N VAL A 9 -40.09 -73.72 -53.36
CA VAL A 9 -41.55 -73.67 -53.28
C VAL A 9 -42.18 -72.73 -52.21
N LEU A 10 -42.72 -71.67 -52.75
CA LEU A 10 -44.00 -71.00 -52.41
C LEU A 10 -44.27 -70.36 -51.05
N SER A 11 -44.26 -69.05 -51.07
CA SER A 11 -45.44 -68.16 -51.06
C SER A 11 -46.36 -68.25 -49.84
N ARG A 12 -46.31 -67.21 -49.06
CA ARG A 12 -47.57 -66.55 -48.57
C ARG A 12 -47.27 -65.09 -48.18
N ARG A 13 -47.81 -64.14 -48.92
CA ARG A 13 -47.99 -62.74 -48.55
C ARG A 13 -48.90 -62.65 -47.34
N ILE A 14 -48.50 -62.02 -46.26
CA ILE A 14 -49.36 -61.42 -45.28
C ILE A 14 -48.98 -59.95 -45.22
N MET A 15 -49.88 -59.13 -45.75
CA MET A 15 -49.87 -57.68 -45.56
C MET A 15 -50.15 -57.40 -44.09
N LYS A 16 -49.19 -56.69 -43.46
CA LYS A 16 -49.45 -56.01 -42.19
C LYS A 16 -49.15 -54.53 -42.39
N SER A 17 -50.19 -53.74 -42.21
CA SER A 17 -50.19 -52.27 -42.20
C SER A 17 -49.17 -51.66 -41.22
N PRO A 18 -48.57 -50.54 -41.54
CA PRO A 18 -47.69 -49.84 -40.59
C PRO A 18 -48.47 -49.02 -39.58
N LEU A 19 -48.35 -49.33 -38.31
CA LEU A 19 -48.71 -48.46 -37.22
C LEU A 19 -47.69 -47.29 -37.13
N PRO A 20 -48.09 -46.02 -36.95
CA PRO A 20 -47.17 -44.93 -36.82
C PRO A 20 -46.47 -44.98 -35.39
N ALA A 21 -45.15 -45.15 -35.45
CA ALA A 21 -44.37 -45.00 -34.25
C ALA A 21 -44.35 -43.51 -33.84
N VAL A 22 -45.09 -43.14 -32.80
CA VAL A 22 -44.98 -41.84 -32.12
C VAL A 22 -43.68 -41.86 -31.33
N ALA A 23 -42.66 -41.23 -31.88
CA ALA A 23 -41.42 -40.96 -31.16
C ALA A 23 -41.67 -39.87 -30.11
N VAL A 24 -41.84 -40.26 -28.86
CA VAL A 24 -41.83 -39.34 -27.72
C VAL A 24 -40.37 -38.93 -27.50
N ALA A 25 -39.98 -37.82 -28.09
CA ALA A 25 -38.71 -37.14 -27.77
C ALA A 25 -38.86 -36.48 -26.37
N LEU A 26 -38.42 -37.17 -25.30
CA LEU A 26 -38.18 -36.53 -24.03
C LEU A 26 -37.01 -35.52 -24.19
N LEU A 27 -37.34 -34.23 -24.34
CA LEU A 27 -36.40 -33.15 -24.15
C LEU A 27 -36.04 -33.11 -22.64
N LEU A 28 -34.97 -33.77 -22.24
CA LEU A 28 -34.27 -33.43 -21.01
C LEU A 28 -33.65 -32.04 -21.15
N ALA A 29 -34.42 -31.01 -20.78
CA ALA A 29 -33.87 -29.69 -20.52
C ALA A 29 -33.01 -29.81 -19.27
N THR A 30 -31.74 -30.15 -19.43
CA THR A 30 -30.73 -29.95 -18.39
C THR A 30 -30.59 -28.45 -18.20
N THR A 31 -31.31 -27.89 -17.22
CA THR A 31 -30.98 -26.59 -16.67
C THR A 31 -29.54 -26.70 -16.16
N LEU A 32 -28.57 -26.20 -16.95
CA LEU A 32 -27.26 -25.88 -16.42
C LEU A 32 -27.53 -24.81 -15.34
N ALA A 33 -27.67 -25.24 -14.10
CA ALA A 33 -27.55 -24.32 -12.97
C ALA A 33 -26.16 -23.69 -13.12
N ALA A 34 -26.12 -22.39 -13.44
CA ALA A 34 -24.87 -21.67 -13.43
C ALA A 34 -24.22 -21.93 -12.08
N ALA A 35 -23.00 -22.47 -12.09
CA ALA A 35 -22.26 -22.65 -10.85
C ALA A 35 -22.30 -21.31 -10.10
N PRO A 36 -22.59 -21.29 -8.78
CA PRO A 36 -22.63 -20.06 -8.04
C PRO A 36 -21.34 -19.29 -8.32
N ALA A 37 -21.45 -18.02 -8.71
CA ALA A 37 -20.31 -17.20 -9.00
C ALA A 37 -19.34 -17.29 -7.81
N ALA A 38 -18.09 -17.63 -8.10
CA ALA A 38 -17.10 -17.82 -7.04
C ALA A 38 -17.06 -16.54 -6.18
N ARG A 39 -17.14 -16.70 -4.86
CA ARG A 39 -17.11 -15.59 -3.91
C ARG A 39 -15.87 -14.74 -4.17
N PRO A 40 -15.99 -13.41 -4.32
CA PRO A 40 -14.84 -12.53 -4.41
C PRO A 40 -13.87 -12.76 -3.25
N PRO A 41 -12.54 -12.61 -3.46
CA PRO A 41 -11.58 -12.83 -2.39
C PRO A 41 -11.71 -11.78 -1.30
N ASN A 42 -11.34 -12.12 -0.07
CA ASN A 42 -11.08 -11.15 0.95
C ASN A 42 -9.82 -10.35 0.56
N ILE A 43 -9.80 -9.07 0.86
CA ILE A 43 -8.67 -8.17 0.62
C ILE A 43 -8.13 -7.72 1.98
N VAL A 44 -6.85 -7.96 2.22
CA VAL A 44 -6.17 -7.52 3.45
C VAL A 44 -4.95 -6.72 3.07
N VAL A 45 -4.90 -5.45 3.47
CA VAL A 45 -3.76 -4.56 3.29
C VAL A 45 -3.19 -4.23 4.65
N ILE A 46 -2.00 -4.73 4.94
CA ILE A 46 -1.27 -4.44 6.17
C ILE A 46 -0.13 -3.49 5.83
N ILE A 47 -0.10 -2.35 6.49
CA ILE A 47 0.95 -1.35 6.29
C ILE A 47 1.61 -1.03 7.63
N SER A 48 2.93 -1.17 7.69
CA SER A 48 3.76 -0.68 8.79
C SER A 48 4.16 0.78 8.54
N ASP A 49 4.74 1.43 9.54
CA ASP A 49 5.12 2.83 9.52
C ASP A 49 6.61 2.96 9.86
N ASP A 50 7.39 3.60 8.99
CA ASP A 50 8.83 3.84 9.16
C ASP A 50 9.71 2.58 9.28
N GLN A 51 9.25 1.40 8.86
CA GLN A 51 10.05 0.18 8.87
C GLN A 51 11.14 0.24 7.80
N GLY A 52 12.39 -0.01 8.18
CA GLY A 52 13.51 -0.04 7.24
C GLY A 52 13.47 -1.24 6.28
N TYR A 53 14.05 -1.06 5.10
CA TYR A 53 14.14 -2.12 4.07
C TYR A 53 14.82 -3.39 4.61
N ALA A 54 15.87 -3.23 5.43
CA ALA A 54 16.58 -4.34 6.08
C ALA A 54 16.01 -4.72 7.47
N ASP A 55 14.92 -4.09 7.92
CA ASP A 55 14.23 -4.45 9.16
C ASP A 55 13.17 -5.54 8.91
N LEU A 56 13.53 -6.51 8.09
CA LEU A 56 12.80 -7.73 7.77
C LEU A 56 13.81 -8.88 7.65
N SER A 57 13.72 -9.91 8.50
CA SER A 57 14.72 -11.00 8.52
C SER A 57 14.69 -11.88 7.28
N PHE A 58 13.64 -11.84 6.47
CA PHE A 58 13.62 -12.45 5.13
C PHE A 58 14.53 -11.74 4.11
N ASN A 59 14.86 -10.47 4.34
CA ASN A 59 15.77 -9.71 3.49
C ASN A 59 17.22 -10.18 3.74
N PRO A 60 17.99 -10.57 2.70
CA PRO A 60 19.37 -11.07 2.88
C PRO A 60 20.34 -10.02 3.46
N HIS A 61 19.97 -8.75 3.47
CA HIS A 61 20.78 -7.65 4.02
C HIS A 61 20.39 -7.27 5.46
N HIS A 62 19.51 -8.05 6.12
CA HIS A 62 19.10 -7.75 7.48
C HIS A 62 20.27 -7.89 8.46
N PRO A 63 20.41 -6.99 9.45
CA PRO A 63 21.39 -7.16 10.51
C PRO A 63 20.94 -8.27 11.50
N ARG A 64 21.90 -8.83 12.23
CA ARG A 64 21.71 -10.01 13.09
C ARG A 64 20.66 -9.89 14.18
N GLU A 65 20.38 -8.66 14.62
CA GLU A 65 19.38 -8.38 15.66
C GLU A 65 17.95 -8.39 15.13
N VAL A 66 17.74 -8.31 13.82
CA VAL A 66 16.41 -8.33 13.22
C VAL A 66 15.86 -9.75 13.21
N SER A 67 14.68 -9.92 13.78
CA SER A 67 13.97 -11.20 13.82
C SER A 67 12.47 -10.96 13.61
N THR A 68 11.97 -11.37 12.46
CA THR A 68 10.57 -11.23 12.03
C THR A 68 10.01 -12.55 11.51
N PRO A 69 9.99 -13.63 12.35
CA PRO A 69 9.70 -14.99 11.88
C PRO A 69 8.30 -15.14 11.27
N ARG A 70 7.32 -14.32 11.65
CA ARG A 70 5.95 -14.36 11.13
C ARG A 70 5.86 -13.71 9.75
N LEU A 71 6.53 -12.56 9.56
CA LEU A 71 6.69 -11.92 8.25
C LEU A 71 7.53 -12.79 7.30
N ASP A 72 8.57 -13.46 7.82
CA ASP A 72 9.35 -14.41 7.04
C ASP A 72 8.52 -15.61 6.57
N ALA A 73 7.63 -16.12 7.43
CA ALA A 73 6.69 -17.16 7.04
C ALA A 73 5.73 -16.67 5.95
N LEU A 74 5.18 -15.46 6.10
CA LEU A 74 4.34 -14.84 5.08
C LEU A 74 5.07 -14.65 3.74
N ALA A 75 6.36 -14.26 3.77
CA ALA A 75 7.17 -14.11 2.57
C ALA A 75 7.43 -15.47 1.89
N ARG A 76 7.65 -16.54 2.68
CA ARG A 76 7.81 -17.90 2.16
C ARG A 76 6.51 -18.47 1.58
N GLU A 77 5.37 -18.14 2.15
CA GLU A 77 4.05 -18.56 1.66
C GLU A 77 3.51 -17.65 0.54
N GLY A 78 4.09 -16.48 0.35
CA GLY A 78 3.73 -15.48 -0.64
C GLY A 78 4.80 -15.23 -1.69
N VAL A 79 4.76 -14.04 -2.28
CA VAL A 79 5.75 -13.52 -3.22
C VAL A 79 6.39 -12.28 -2.61
N PHE A 80 7.71 -12.29 -2.50
CA PHE A 80 8.49 -11.13 -2.05
C PHE A 80 8.91 -10.27 -3.25
N LEU A 81 8.52 -9.00 -3.26
CA LEU A 81 8.79 -8.05 -4.33
C LEU A 81 10.00 -7.19 -3.92
N THR A 82 11.17 -7.46 -4.49
CA THR A 82 12.42 -6.82 -4.06
C THR A 82 12.63 -5.41 -4.60
N GLN A 83 11.93 -5.04 -5.69
CA GLN A 83 11.93 -3.69 -6.25
C GLN A 83 10.54 -3.07 -6.14
N ALA A 84 10.01 -3.03 -4.94
CA ALA A 84 8.72 -2.43 -4.66
C ALA A 84 8.88 -1.03 -4.08
N TYR A 85 8.13 -0.08 -4.64
CA TYR A 85 8.22 1.33 -4.34
C TYR A 85 6.93 1.86 -3.75
N ILE A 86 7.08 2.80 -2.84
CA ILE A 86 5.99 3.69 -2.44
C ILE A 86 6.09 4.99 -3.25
N THR A 87 5.02 5.75 -3.37
CA THR A 87 4.97 6.95 -4.24
C THR A 87 5.17 8.27 -3.50
N GLY A 88 5.34 8.21 -2.20
CA GLY A 88 5.80 9.32 -1.37
C GLY A 88 7.01 8.88 -0.52
N ASN A 89 7.88 9.79 -0.16
CA ASN A 89 8.98 9.52 0.76
C ASN A 89 8.61 9.81 2.23
N VAL A 90 7.30 10.01 2.48
CA VAL A 90 6.68 10.22 3.79
C VAL A 90 5.26 9.64 3.82
N CYS A 91 4.71 9.46 5.03
CA CYS A 91 3.49 8.68 5.31
C CYS A 91 2.25 9.07 4.50
N SER A 92 1.73 10.30 4.67
CA SER A 92 0.43 10.69 4.08
C SER A 92 0.38 10.60 2.57
N PRO A 93 1.36 11.10 1.80
CA PRO A 93 1.36 10.97 0.34
C PRO A 93 1.26 9.52 -0.11
N THR A 94 2.06 8.61 0.49
CA THR A 94 1.99 7.18 0.18
C THR A 94 0.62 6.59 0.46
N ARG A 95 0.03 6.90 1.63
CA ARG A 95 -1.30 6.40 2.02
C ARG A 95 -2.39 6.91 1.08
N ALA A 96 -2.32 8.18 0.67
CA ALA A 96 -3.21 8.76 -0.33
C ALA A 96 -3.11 8.03 -1.68
N GLY A 97 -1.89 7.84 -2.18
CA GLY A 97 -1.63 7.12 -3.43
C GLY A 97 -2.13 5.67 -3.38
N LEU A 98 -1.78 4.91 -2.34
CA LEU A 98 -2.18 3.53 -2.15
C LEU A 98 -3.71 3.36 -2.17
N LEU A 99 -4.43 4.18 -1.42
CA LEU A 99 -5.88 4.07 -1.30
C LEU A 99 -6.63 4.50 -2.57
N THR A 100 -6.05 5.39 -3.38
CA THR A 100 -6.66 5.89 -4.62
C THR A 100 -6.19 5.15 -5.87
N GLY A 101 -5.06 4.40 -5.82
CA GLY A 101 -4.41 3.78 -6.97
C GLY A 101 -3.89 4.80 -7.99
N ARG A 102 -3.71 6.06 -7.57
CA ARG A 102 -3.29 7.19 -8.40
C ARG A 102 -2.16 7.96 -7.72
N TYR A 103 -1.30 8.55 -8.49
CA TYR A 103 -0.32 9.46 -7.90
C TYR A 103 -1.05 10.53 -7.08
N GLN A 104 -0.71 10.62 -5.84
CA GLN A 104 -1.33 11.53 -4.86
C GLN A 104 -1.19 13.01 -5.25
N GLN A 105 -0.21 13.34 -6.10
CA GLN A 105 -0.04 14.67 -6.68
C GLN A 105 -1.21 15.07 -7.59
N ARG A 106 -1.99 14.12 -8.11
CA ARG A 106 -3.24 14.43 -8.83
C ARG A 106 -4.30 15.08 -7.94
N ALA A 107 -4.20 14.84 -6.63
CA ALA A 107 -5.05 15.43 -5.60
C ALA A 107 -4.36 16.59 -4.84
N GLY A 108 -3.21 17.08 -5.33
CA GLY A 108 -2.45 18.14 -4.69
C GLY A 108 -1.72 17.74 -3.41
N VAL A 109 -1.58 16.43 -3.14
CA VAL A 109 -0.89 15.90 -1.94
C VAL A 109 0.56 15.61 -2.28
N TYR A 110 1.48 16.44 -1.82
CA TYR A 110 2.92 16.33 -2.06
C TYR A 110 3.70 16.03 -0.78
N THR A 111 3.19 16.49 0.37
CA THR A 111 3.86 16.40 1.67
C THR A 111 2.96 15.78 2.73
N ALA A 112 3.54 15.42 3.87
CA ALA A 112 2.79 14.91 5.01
C ALA A 112 1.82 15.96 5.60
N GLY A 113 2.15 17.27 5.47
CA GLY A 113 1.27 18.35 5.92
C GLY A 113 -0.01 18.44 5.10
N GLU A 114 0.08 18.32 3.79
CA GLU A 114 -1.08 18.34 2.88
C GLU A 114 -1.94 17.10 3.08
N GLY A 115 -1.34 15.91 3.05
CA GLY A 115 -2.07 14.67 3.28
C GLY A 115 -2.73 14.61 4.66
N GLY A 116 -2.03 15.10 5.70
CA GLY A 116 -2.60 15.22 7.05
C GLY A 116 -3.78 16.19 7.14
N SER A 117 -3.88 17.16 6.22
CA SER A 117 -5.03 18.06 6.10
C SER A 117 -6.22 17.42 5.36
N GLY A 118 -6.03 16.26 4.75
CA GLY A 118 -7.04 15.48 4.05
C GLY A 118 -6.98 15.60 2.54
N MET A 119 -7.55 14.62 1.86
CA MET A 119 -7.77 14.64 0.41
C MET A 119 -9.14 15.23 0.09
N ALA A 120 -9.30 15.78 -1.13
CA ALA A 120 -10.60 16.20 -1.63
C ALA A 120 -11.65 15.08 -1.51
N GLN A 121 -12.85 15.40 -1.06
CA GLN A 121 -13.94 14.41 -0.88
C GLN A 121 -14.32 13.70 -2.18
N ALA A 122 -14.12 14.35 -3.32
CA ALA A 122 -14.33 13.74 -4.63
C ALA A 122 -13.36 12.59 -4.96
N GLU A 123 -12.23 12.45 -4.26
CA GLU A 123 -11.32 11.32 -4.46
C GLU A 123 -11.96 10.02 -3.95
N ARG A 124 -12.15 9.05 -4.83
CA ARG A 124 -12.67 7.73 -4.48
C ARG A 124 -11.51 6.82 -4.04
N ILE A 125 -11.69 6.16 -2.92
CA ILE A 125 -10.70 5.26 -2.35
C ILE A 125 -11.20 3.81 -2.37
N ILE A 126 -10.33 2.87 -2.09
CA ILE A 126 -10.56 1.42 -2.22
C ILE A 126 -11.91 0.91 -1.66
N PRO A 127 -12.43 1.31 -0.47
CA PRO A 127 -13.72 0.82 0.00
C PRO A 127 -14.88 1.22 -0.89
N HIS A 128 -14.87 2.45 -1.47
CA HIS A 128 -15.91 2.88 -2.41
C HIS A 128 -15.97 1.99 -3.66
N LEU A 129 -14.79 1.54 -4.14
CA LEU A 129 -14.66 0.82 -5.40
C LEU A 129 -14.92 -0.67 -5.24
N LEU A 130 -14.69 -1.25 -4.06
CA LEU A 130 -14.98 -2.65 -3.76
C LEU A 130 -16.41 -2.90 -3.26
N LYS A 131 -17.12 -1.85 -2.84
CA LYS A 131 -18.50 -1.98 -2.33
C LYS A 131 -19.48 -2.65 -3.33
N PRO A 132 -19.43 -2.36 -4.66
CA PRO A 132 -20.28 -3.05 -5.63
C PRO A 132 -20.05 -4.56 -5.72
N ALA A 133 -18.86 -5.06 -5.35
CA ALA A 133 -18.55 -6.48 -5.24
C ALA A 133 -18.98 -7.11 -3.90
N GLY A 134 -19.71 -6.37 -3.06
CA GLY A 134 -20.24 -6.86 -1.79
C GLY A 134 -19.24 -6.85 -0.63
N HIS A 135 -18.07 -6.23 -0.77
CA HIS A 135 -17.11 -6.15 0.32
C HIS A 135 -17.61 -5.23 1.44
N VAL A 136 -17.62 -5.74 2.67
CA VAL A 136 -17.67 -4.93 3.88
C VAL A 136 -16.25 -4.54 4.27
N SER A 137 -16.05 -3.31 4.69
CA SER A 137 -14.72 -2.72 4.83
C SER A 137 -14.45 -2.18 6.23
N ALA A 138 -13.23 -2.40 6.72
CA ALA A 138 -12.78 -1.81 7.96
C ALA A 138 -11.35 -1.25 7.86
N ALA A 139 -11.12 -0.14 8.57
CA ALA A 139 -9.81 0.47 8.75
C ALA A 139 -9.41 0.39 10.23
N PHE A 140 -8.16 -0.01 10.48
CA PHE A 140 -7.62 -0.11 11.84
C PHE A 140 -6.30 0.66 11.92
N GLY A 141 -6.20 1.59 12.88
CA GLY A 141 -4.98 2.31 13.20
C GLY A 141 -4.85 3.70 12.58
N LYS A 142 -3.64 4.01 12.11
CA LYS A 142 -3.23 5.32 11.64
C LYS A 142 -3.94 5.69 10.34
N TRP A 143 -4.65 6.82 10.35
CA TRP A 143 -5.27 7.35 9.14
C TRP A 143 -4.36 8.31 8.40
N HIS A 144 -4.02 9.42 9.00
CA HIS A 144 -3.13 10.48 8.47
C HIS A 144 -3.57 11.08 7.12
N LEU A 145 -4.88 11.06 6.84
CA LEU A 145 -5.50 11.61 5.62
C LEU A 145 -6.71 12.51 5.96
N GLY A 146 -6.59 13.26 7.04
CA GLY A 146 -7.59 14.22 7.50
C GLY A 146 -7.63 14.36 9.01
N LEU A 147 -8.23 15.46 9.46
CA LEU A 147 -8.33 15.85 10.87
C LEU A 147 -9.77 15.88 11.39
N THR A 148 -10.76 15.79 10.50
CA THR A 148 -12.19 15.87 10.83
C THR A 148 -12.86 14.52 10.68
N LEU A 149 -14.03 14.34 11.30
CA LEU A 149 -14.82 13.11 11.16
C LEU A 149 -15.31 12.88 9.73
N GLU A 150 -15.58 13.93 8.98
CA GLU A 150 -15.92 13.84 7.56
C GLU A 150 -14.76 13.26 6.73
N GLN A 151 -13.54 13.57 7.12
CA GLN A 151 -12.32 13.08 6.48
C GLN A 151 -11.83 11.73 7.06
N SER A 152 -12.48 11.24 8.14
CA SER A 152 -12.12 9.96 8.78
C SER A 152 -12.39 8.77 7.88
N PRO A 153 -11.87 7.56 8.19
CA PRO A 153 -12.16 6.36 7.42
C PRO A 153 -13.65 6.12 7.18
N VAL A 154 -14.52 6.29 8.19
CA VAL A 154 -15.98 6.12 8.01
C VAL A 154 -16.58 7.25 7.16
N GLY A 155 -16.12 8.50 7.32
CA GLY A 155 -16.50 9.61 6.45
C GLY A 155 -16.01 9.42 5.01
N ARG A 156 -15.02 8.57 4.81
CA ARG A 156 -14.42 8.19 3.52
C ARG A 156 -14.83 6.80 3.03
N GLY A 157 -15.92 6.25 3.56
CA GLY A 157 -16.59 5.08 3.00
C GLY A 157 -16.19 3.72 3.55
N PHE A 158 -15.34 3.62 4.58
CA PHE A 158 -15.20 2.41 5.35
C PHE A 158 -16.43 2.17 6.22
N ASP A 159 -16.86 0.93 6.35
CA ASP A 159 -18.04 0.57 7.15
C ASP A 159 -17.73 0.54 8.65
N GLU A 160 -16.49 0.17 9.03
CA GLU A 160 -16.02 0.15 10.42
C GLU A 160 -14.64 0.82 10.53
N TRP A 161 -14.38 1.44 11.67
CA TRP A 161 -13.09 2.06 11.97
C TRP A 161 -12.76 2.01 13.45
N TYR A 162 -11.53 1.61 13.75
CA TYR A 162 -10.90 1.79 15.06
C TYR A 162 -9.48 2.34 14.86
N GLY A 163 -9.19 3.51 15.42
CA GLY A 163 -7.90 4.15 15.21
C GLY A 163 -7.90 5.62 15.62
N PHE A 164 -7.00 6.37 15.05
CA PHE A 164 -6.82 7.78 15.37
C PHE A 164 -6.69 8.64 14.11
N LEU A 165 -7.20 9.86 14.21
CA LEU A 165 -6.90 10.99 13.32
C LEU A 165 -5.61 11.66 13.80
N GLY A 166 -5.18 12.69 13.10
CA GLY A 166 -4.07 13.51 13.55
C GLY A 166 -2.87 13.49 12.62
N ARG A 167 -1.77 14.07 13.10
CA ARG A 167 -0.61 14.41 12.28
C ARG A 167 0.45 13.29 12.18
N GLY A 168 0.01 12.04 12.28
CA GLY A 168 0.83 10.90 11.89
C GLY A 168 1.50 10.10 12.99
N ALA A 169 1.30 10.44 14.27
CA ALA A 169 1.80 9.66 15.40
C ALA A 169 0.75 9.54 16.50
N HIS A 170 0.88 8.51 17.33
CA HIS A 170 0.08 8.28 18.52
C HIS A 170 0.95 7.64 19.59
N ASP A 171 0.71 7.96 20.86
CA ASP A 171 1.32 7.25 21.99
C ASP A 171 0.85 5.79 22.00
N TYR A 172 1.76 4.86 22.33
CA TYR A 172 1.46 3.44 22.26
C TYR A 172 0.74 2.91 23.49
N PHE A 173 0.72 3.66 24.60
CA PHE A 173 0.12 3.25 25.86
C PHE A 173 -0.99 4.20 26.35
N ASP A 174 -1.00 5.46 25.89
CA ASP A 174 -2.05 6.41 26.25
C ASP A 174 -3.24 6.38 25.29
N LEU A 175 -3.91 5.23 25.21
CA LEU A 175 -5.09 5.07 24.35
C LEU A 175 -6.34 5.72 24.98
N ALA A 176 -6.26 6.12 26.24
CA ALA A 176 -7.33 6.83 26.94
C ALA A 176 -7.29 8.36 26.69
N GLY A 177 -6.22 8.88 26.05
CA GLY A 177 -6.03 10.31 25.82
C GLY A 177 -5.89 11.11 27.12
N LYS A 178 -5.10 10.62 28.06
CA LYS A 178 -4.80 11.29 29.34
C LYS A 178 -3.92 12.52 29.10
N ASP A 179 -2.99 12.43 28.15
CA ASP A 179 -2.19 13.58 27.72
C ASP A 179 -2.98 14.37 26.66
N PRO A 180 -3.29 15.66 26.90
CA PRO A 180 -3.98 16.50 25.92
C PRO A 180 -3.22 16.70 24.59
N ALA A 181 -1.91 16.46 24.59
CA ALA A 181 -1.11 16.51 23.37
C ALA A 181 -1.30 15.26 22.48
N ASN A 182 -1.82 14.19 23.05
CA ASN A 182 -2.13 12.96 22.33
C ASN A 182 -3.52 13.04 21.67
N HIS A 183 -3.66 12.46 20.47
CA HIS A 183 -4.94 12.42 19.78
C HIS A 183 -5.85 11.38 20.42
N PRO A 184 -7.19 11.60 20.46
CA PRO A 184 -8.09 10.58 20.97
C PRO A 184 -8.14 9.37 20.03
N MET A 185 -8.41 8.20 20.62
CA MET A 185 -8.82 7.02 19.86
C MET A 185 -10.30 7.11 19.50
N TYR A 186 -10.63 6.55 18.33
CA TYR A 186 -12.00 6.54 17.81
C TYR A 186 -12.46 5.11 17.48
N ARG A 187 -13.74 4.88 17.66
CA ARG A 187 -14.47 3.75 17.09
C ARG A 187 -15.67 4.27 16.33
N ASN A 188 -15.68 4.06 15.00
CA ASN A 188 -16.78 4.48 14.11
C ASN A 188 -17.19 5.96 14.29
N GLY A 189 -16.20 6.85 14.39
CA GLY A 189 -16.41 8.29 14.55
C GLY A 189 -16.70 8.76 15.98
N LYS A 190 -16.81 7.87 16.96
CA LYS A 190 -16.96 8.22 18.37
C LYS A 190 -15.62 8.12 19.09
N VAL A 191 -15.29 9.14 19.88
CA VAL A 191 -14.14 9.10 20.79
C VAL A 191 -14.35 8.00 21.81
N ILE A 192 -13.32 7.20 22.04
CA ILE A 192 -13.31 6.14 23.05
C ILE A 192 -12.09 6.29 23.97
N LYS A 193 -12.17 5.68 25.12
CA LYS A 193 -11.03 5.42 26.01
C LYS A 193 -10.72 3.94 25.94
N ASP A 194 -9.47 3.61 25.69
CA ASP A 194 -9.01 2.23 25.64
C ASP A 194 -7.71 2.08 26.43
N GLU A 195 -7.26 0.85 26.62
CA GLU A 195 -6.06 0.51 27.40
C GLU A 195 -5.25 -0.56 26.67
N GLY A 196 -3.99 -0.69 27.05
CA GLY A 196 -3.07 -1.67 26.48
C GLY A 196 -2.07 -1.06 25.50
N TYR A 197 -1.38 -1.93 24.78
CA TYR A 197 -0.38 -1.53 23.79
C TYR A 197 -1.00 -1.38 22.42
N LEU A 198 -0.87 -0.24 21.80
CA LEU A 198 -1.56 0.15 20.55
C LEU A 198 -1.44 -0.92 19.45
N THR A 199 -0.23 -1.43 19.18
CA THR A 199 -0.01 -2.45 18.14
C THR A 199 -0.83 -3.72 18.40
N THR A 200 -0.90 -4.15 19.66
CA THR A 200 -1.72 -5.31 20.08
C THR A 200 -3.21 -5.02 19.89
N ARG A 201 -3.68 -3.85 20.32
CA ARG A 201 -5.09 -3.47 20.20
C ARG A 201 -5.55 -3.39 18.74
N LEU A 202 -4.72 -2.82 17.84
CA LEU A 202 -5.02 -2.77 16.42
C LEU A 202 -5.14 -4.18 15.81
N THR A 203 -4.27 -5.09 16.24
CA THR A 203 -4.32 -6.50 15.82
C THR A 203 -5.60 -7.18 16.27
N GLU A 204 -5.99 -6.99 17.54
CA GLU A 204 -7.20 -7.59 18.13
C GLU A 204 -8.46 -7.12 17.40
N GLU A 205 -8.58 -5.83 17.14
CA GLU A 205 -9.71 -5.27 16.38
C GLU A 205 -9.81 -5.82 14.95
N ALA A 206 -8.67 -5.98 14.28
CA ALA A 206 -8.65 -6.58 12.95
C ALA A 206 -9.04 -8.07 12.97
N VAL A 207 -8.54 -8.83 13.95
CA VAL A 207 -8.88 -10.25 14.16
C VAL A 207 -10.38 -10.42 14.46
N ASP A 208 -10.93 -9.60 15.35
CA ASP A 208 -12.34 -9.64 15.70
C ASP A 208 -13.25 -9.30 14.51
N PHE A 209 -12.86 -8.31 13.70
CA PHE A 209 -13.58 -7.99 12.46
C PHE A 209 -13.57 -9.19 11.50
N ILE A 210 -12.41 -9.80 11.24
CA ILE A 210 -12.27 -10.96 10.34
C ILE A 210 -13.22 -12.08 10.79
N ARG A 211 -13.25 -12.41 12.08
CA ARG A 211 -14.14 -13.45 12.64
C ARG A 211 -15.62 -13.12 12.48
N ARG A 212 -16.00 -11.85 12.75
CA ARG A 212 -17.39 -11.41 12.61
C ARG A 212 -17.87 -11.34 11.16
N ARG A 213 -16.94 -11.17 10.20
CA ARG A 213 -17.26 -10.97 8.77
C ARG A 213 -16.85 -12.14 7.88
N LYS A 214 -16.53 -13.30 8.43
CA LYS A 214 -16.04 -14.47 7.71
C LYS A 214 -16.97 -15.00 6.63
N ASP A 215 -18.28 -14.75 6.75
CA ASP A 215 -19.29 -15.28 5.83
C ASP A 215 -19.55 -14.39 4.60
N GLN A 216 -18.87 -13.25 4.48
CA GLN A 216 -18.96 -12.33 3.33
C GLN A 216 -17.57 -11.81 2.93
N PRO A 217 -17.36 -11.36 1.67
CA PRO A 217 -16.10 -10.78 1.29
C PRO A 217 -15.83 -9.50 2.08
N PHE A 218 -14.60 -9.28 2.47
CA PHE A 218 -14.23 -8.09 3.24
C PHE A 218 -12.96 -7.43 2.75
N LEU A 219 -12.82 -6.14 3.07
CA LEU A 219 -11.61 -5.36 2.99
C LEU A 219 -11.13 -5.00 4.40
N VAL A 220 -9.91 -5.36 4.74
CA VAL A 220 -9.21 -4.88 5.93
C VAL A 220 -8.05 -3.98 5.51
N TYR A 221 -8.04 -2.74 5.99
CA TYR A 221 -6.89 -1.83 5.94
C TYR A 221 -6.31 -1.70 7.34
N LEU A 222 -5.28 -2.49 7.65
CA LEU A 222 -4.61 -2.51 8.95
C LEU A 222 -3.33 -1.67 8.86
N ALA A 223 -3.44 -0.44 9.31
CA ALA A 223 -2.42 0.58 9.27
C ALA A 223 -1.77 0.74 10.64
N TYR A 224 -0.76 -0.07 10.92
CA TYR A 224 -0.02 0.03 12.16
C TYR A 224 0.67 1.39 12.30
N ASN A 225 0.76 1.90 13.55
CA ASN A 225 1.65 2.99 13.90
C ASN A 225 3.10 2.50 14.09
N ALA A 226 3.28 1.21 14.35
CA ALA A 226 4.59 0.59 14.54
C ALA A 226 5.33 0.49 13.18
N VAL A 227 6.57 0.88 13.13
CA VAL A 227 7.52 1.18 14.20
C VAL A 227 7.85 2.69 14.31
N HIS A 228 6.89 3.58 13.99
CA HIS A 228 7.04 5.04 14.04
C HIS A 228 7.21 5.54 15.50
N SER A 229 7.82 6.71 15.67
CA SER A 229 7.89 7.41 16.96
C SER A 229 6.49 7.71 17.55
N PRO A 230 6.34 7.79 18.89
CA PRO A 230 7.39 7.71 19.89
C PRO A 230 7.96 6.30 20.04
N ALA A 231 9.24 6.21 20.46
CA ALA A 231 9.92 4.94 20.68
C ALA A 231 9.42 4.30 21.99
N GLN A 232 8.42 3.43 21.88
CA GLN A 232 7.74 2.82 23.02
C GLN A 232 7.40 1.37 22.73
N ALA A 233 7.76 0.47 23.64
CA ALA A 233 7.38 -0.94 23.61
C ALA A 233 7.22 -1.46 25.05
N PRO A 234 6.59 -2.63 25.27
CA PRO A 234 6.51 -3.25 26.59
C PRO A 234 7.90 -3.44 27.21
N ALA A 235 8.02 -3.14 28.49
CA ALA A 235 9.31 -3.11 29.22
C ALA A 235 10.00 -4.48 29.21
N GLU A 236 9.23 -5.57 29.32
CA GLU A 236 9.74 -6.93 29.25
C GLU A 236 10.38 -7.26 27.89
N ASP A 237 9.83 -6.73 26.79
CA ASP A 237 10.39 -6.95 25.47
C ASP A 237 11.65 -6.14 25.24
N ILE A 238 11.68 -4.89 25.72
CA ILE A 238 12.90 -4.08 25.71
C ILE A 238 14.01 -4.79 26.50
N ALA A 239 13.71 -5.28 27.70
CA ALA A 239 14.67 -6.00 28.53
C ALA A 239 15.16 -7.28 27.85
N ARG A 240 14.28 -8.03 27.22
CA ARG A 240 14.60 -9.28 26.47
C ARG A 240 15.51 -9.00 25.28
N ILE A 241 15.24 -7.95 24.47
CA ILE A 241 16.07 -7.58 23.33
C ILE A 241 17.45 -7.09 23.82
N ARG A 242 17.49 -6.25 24.85
CA ARG A 242 18.75 -5.76 25.44
C ARG A 242 19.63 -6.89 25.97
N ALA A 243 19.03 -7.89 26.63
CA ALA A 243 19.78 -9.05 27.13
C ALA A 243 20.41 -9.89 26.00
N ARG A 244 19.74 -9.96 24.85
CA ARG A 244 20.26 -10.69 23.67
C ARG A 244 21.29 -9.89 22.87
N HIS A 245 21.20 -8.58 22.91
CA HIS A 245 21.99 -7.64 22.10
C HIS A 245 22.47 -6.46 22.96
N PRO A 246 23.37 -6.68 23.93
CA PRO A 246 23.80 -5.68 24.91
C PRO A 246 24.53 -4.48 24.28
N ASP A 247 25.11 -4.67 23.09
CA ASP A 247 25.89 -3.64 22.39
C ASP A 247 25.02 -2.69 21.52
N LEU A 248 23.70 -2.96 21.41
CA LEU A 248 22.84 -2.10 20.59
C LEU A 248 22.53 -0.75 21.25
N PRO A 249 22.50 0.33 20.48
CA PRO A 249 21.99 1.61 20.96
C PRO A 249 20.52 1.47 21.45
N GLU A 250 20.16 2.24 22.50
CA GLU A 250 18.83 2.17 23.13
C GLU A 250 17.68 2.33 22.12
N ALA A 251 17.76 3.31 21.22
CA ALA A 251 16.73 3.50 20.18
C ALA A 251 16.55 2.27 19.29
N ARG A 252 17.65 1.53 19.00
CA ARG A 252 17.59 0.30 18.19
C ARG A 252 16.97 -0.85 18.98
N VAL A 253 17.28 -0.96 20.28
CA VAL A 253 16.67 -1.96 21.18
C VAL A 253 15.15 -1.79 21.22
N ILE A 254 14.69 -0.54 21.41
CA ILE A 254 13.25 -0.24 21.46
C ILE A 254 12.60 -0.51 20.10
N LEU A 255 13.24 -0.11 18.99
CA LEU A 255 12.74 -0.41 17.65
C LEU A 255 12.55 -1.91 17.44
N MET A 256 13.52 -2.75 17.86
CA MET A 256 13.41 -4.21 17.74
C MET A 256 12.26 -4.77 18.58
N ALA A 257 12.00 -4.21 19.76
CA ALA A 257 10.85 -4.59 20.58
C ALA A 257 9.51 -4.18 19.93
N MET A 258 9.43 -3.00 19.31
CA MET A 258 8.26 -2.56 18.54
C MET A 258 8.05 -3.45 17.30
N LEU A 259 9.12 -3.78 16.58
CA LEU A 259 9.09 -4.66 15.41
C LEU A 259 8.64 -6.09 15.76
N HIS A 260 9.03 -6.59 16.94
CA HIS A 260 8.56 -7.86 17.44
C HIS A 260 7.02 -7.90 17.60
N HIS A 261 6.41 -6.84 18.16
CA HIS A 261 4.95 -6.75 18.29
C HIS A 261 4.24 -6.62 16.94
N LEU A 262 4.83 -5.90 15.98
CA LEU A 262 4.34 -5.83 14.62
C LEU A 262 4.33 -7.22 13.97
N ASP A 263 5.45 -7.95 14.07
CA ASP A 263 5.59 -9.31 13.52
C ASP A 263 4.58 -10.29 14.13
N LEU A 264 4.41 -10.26 15.45
CA LEU A 264 3.39 -11.05 16.15
C LEU A 264 1.98 -10.69 15.67
N GLY A 265 1.70 -9.39 15.49
CA GLY A 265 0.41 -8.90 15.03
C GLY A 265 0.06 -9.42 13.63
N VAL A 266 1.00 -9.32 12.68
CA VAL A 266 0.84 -9.88 11.33
C VAL A 266 0.60 -11.39 11.40
N GLY A 267 1.38 -12.10 12.24
CA GLY A 267 1.20 -13.54 12.46
C GLY A 267 -0.21 -13.88 12.95
N ARG A 268 -0.74 -13.15 13.94
CA ARG A 268 -2.10 -13.37 14.48
C ARG A 268 -3.19 -13.18 13.42
N VAL A 269 -3.06 -12.18 12.54
CA VAL A 269 -3.97 -11.96 11.41
C VAL A 269 -3.93 -13.16 10.46
N VAL A 270 -2.74 -13.60 10.04
CA VAL A 270 -2.57 -14.75 9.14
C VAL A 270 -3.11 -16.04 9.77
N ASP A 271 -2.80 -16.29 11.06
CA ASP A 271 -3.31 -17.46 11.78
C ASP A 271 -4.83 -17.46 11.88
N THR A 272 -5.44 -16.28 12.09
CA THR A 272 -6.90 -16.15 12.10
C THR A 272 -7.50 -16.47 10.73
N LEU A 273 -6.92 -15.93 9.65
CA LEU A 273 -7.38 -16.26 8.29
C LEU A 273 -7.28 -17.76 8.00
N LYS A 274 -6.25 -18.43 8.50
CA LYS A 274 -6.06 -19.88 8.35
C LYS A 274 -7.08 -20.67 9.19
N SER A 275 -7.23 -20.34 10.47
CA SER A 275 -8.14 -21.05 11.39
C SER A 275 -9.61 -20.88 11.05
N GLU A 276 -10.00 -19.74 10.46
CA GLU A 276 -11.37 -19.51 9.97
C GLU A 276 -11.60 -20.04 8.54
N GLY A 277 -10.62 -20.72 7.94
CA GLY A 277 -10.72 -21.29 6.58
C GLY A 277 -10.73 -20.27 5.45
N LEU A 278 -10.29 -19.04 5.71
CA LEU A 278 -10.35 -17.90 4.76
C LEU A 278 -9.07 -17.74 3.95
N TRP A 279 -7.96 -18.32 4.40
CA TRP A 279 -6.61 -18.05 3.87
C TRP A 279 -6.50 -18.28 2.36
N GLN A 280 -7.09 -19.40 1.86
CA GLN A 280 -6.99 -19.74 0.44
C GLN A 280 -7.61 -18.68 -0.47
N ASN A 281 -8.73 -18.04 -0.04
CA ASN A 281 -9.39 -16.99 -0.81
C ASN A 281 -9.18 -15.59 -0.21
N THR A 282 -7.96 -15.32 0.24
CA THR A 282 -7.55 -13.99 0.73
C THR A 282 -6.36 -13.48 -0.05
N LEU A 283 -6.51 -12.32 -0.68
CA LEU A 283 -5.41 -11.53 -1.25
C LEU A 283 -4.88 -10.59 -0.17
N LEU A 284 -3.68 -10.90 0.31
CA LEU A 284 -3.01 -10.15 1.38
C LEU A 284 -1.79 -9.40 0.83
N PHE A 285 -1.68 -8.13 1.20
CA PHE A 285 -0.52 -7.28 0.97
C PHE A 285 0.09 -6.87 2.31
N PHE A 286 1.41 -6.95 2.42
CA PHE A 286 2.19 -6.35 3.49
C PHE A 286 3.25 -5.43 2.90
N LEU A 287 3.33 -4.18 3.38
CA LEU A 287 4.33 -3.18 2.99
C LEU A 287 4.55 -2.16 4.12
N THR A 288 5.50 -1.24 3.93
CA THR A 288 5.66 -0.04 4.77
C THR A 288 5.36 1.23 3.97
N ASP A 289 5.01 2.31 4.64
CA ASP A 289 4.55 3.55 3.99
C ASP A 289 5.67 4.47 3.51
N ASN A 290 6.88 4.31 4.01
CA ASN A 290 8.11 4.97 3.54
C ASN A 290 9.34 4.19 4.02
N GLY A 291 10.51 4.57 3.57
CA GLY A 291 11.74 4.01 4.09
C GLY A 291 11.93 4.28 5.58
N GLY A 292 12.73 3.47 6.23
CA GLY A 292 12.99 3.54 7.65
C GLY A 292 13.51 4.91 8.10
N SER A 293 13.09 5.31 9.30
CA SER A 293 13.48 6.59 9.89
C SER A 293 14.84 6.50 10.58
N ARG A 294 15.73 7.45 10.26
CA ARG A 294 17.03 7.58 10.96
C ARG A 294 16.82 7.87 12.45
N ALA A 295 15.82 8.68 12.80
CA ALA A 295 15.54 9.03 14.20
C ALA A 295 15.13 7.81 15.04
N MET A 296 14.57 6.78 14.40
CA MET A 296 14.20 5.51 15.03
C MET A 296 15.30 4.45 14.92
N SER A 297 16.47 4.79 14.38
CA SER A 297 17.56 3.83 14.12
C SER A 297 17.16 2.67 13.21
N ALA A 298 16.22 2.90 12.28
CA ALA A 298 15.82 1.91 11.28
C ALA A 298 16.96 1.66 10.28
N ASN A 299 16.96 0.47 9.67
CA ASN A 299 18.01 0.04 8.75
C ASN A 299 17.46 -0.17 7.33
N ASN A 300 17.99 0.60 6.37
CA ASN A 300 17.62 0.51 4.96
C ASN A 300 18.68 -0.20 4.09
N ALA A 301 19.69 -0.85 4.69
CA ALA A 301 20.77 -1.49 3.94
C ALA A 301 20.23 -2.47 2.86
N PRO A 302 20.91 -2.56 1.72
CA PRO A 302 22.12 -1.84 1.31
C PRO A 302 21.78 -0.47 0.67
N LEU A 303 20.52 -0.04 0.73
CA LEU A 303 19.97 1.11 0.03
C LEU A 303 20.39 2.42 0.70
N ARG A 304 20.78 3.41 -0.11
CA ARG A 304 21.11 4.77 0.36
C ARG A 304 19.86 5.52 0.80
N GLY A 305 19.95 6.27 1.88
CA GLY A 305 18.92 7.20 2.31
C GLY A 305 17.94 6.63 3.33
N PHE A 306 17.00 7.50 3.72
CA PHE A 306 16.03 7.29 4.80
C PHE A 306 14.72 8.01 4.46
N LYS A 307 13.68 7.82 5.26
CA LYS A 307 12.46 8.64 5.27
C LYS A 307 12.77 10.11 4.96
N THR A 308 11.95 10.77 4.18
CA THR A 308 12.10 12.15 3.67
C THR A 308 13.13 12.32 2.54
N GLN A 309 13.72 11.24 2.05
CA GLN A 309 14.67 11.28 0.94
C GLN A 309 14.16 10.46 -0.25
N ASN A 310 14.48 10.89 -1.46
CA ASN A 310 14.09 10.20 -2.69
C ASN A 310 15.14 9.19 -3.18
N TYR A 311 16.20 8.92 -2.39
CA TYR A 311 17.08 7.78 -2.62
C TYR A 311 16.34 6.46 -2.37
N GLU A 312 16.89 5.35 -2.88
CA GLU A 312 16.27 4.03 -2.78
C GLU A 312 15.82 3.69 -1.36
N GLY A 313 16.66 3.96 -0.34
CA GLY A 313 16.33 3.67 1.07
C GLY A 313 15.19 4.53 1.65
N GLY A 314 14.76 5.58 0.96
CA GLY A 314 13.60 6.37 1.38
C GLY A 314 12.28 5.97 0.72
N ILE A 315 12.36 5.29 -0.43
CA ILE A 315 11.19 5.02 -1.29
C ILE A 315 11.01 3.55 -1.71
N ARG A 316 12.03 2.70 -1.59
CA ARG A 316 11.96 1.27 -1.83
C ARG A 316 11.76 0.53 -0.51
N THR A 317 10.75 -0.31 -0.45
CA THR A 317 10.23 -0.86 0.80
C THR A 317 10.06 -2.38 0.73
N PRO A 318 10.05 -3.10 1.85
CA PRO A 318 9.62 -4.49 1.87
C PRO A 318 8.18 -4.59 1.35
N PHE A 319 7.91 -5.55 0.48
CA PHE A 319 6.57 -5.78 -0.03
C PHE A 319 6.34 -7.27 -0.26
N ILE A 320 5.33 -7.81 0.42
CA ILE A 320 4.93 -9.22 0.32
C ILE A 320 3.49 -9.27 -0.16
N VAL A 321 3.20 -10.16 -1.12
CA VAL A 321 1.84 -10.41 -1.61
C VAL A 321 1.56 -11.91 -1.52
N SER A 322 0.40 -12.29 -0.99
CA SER A 322 -0.05 -13.68 -0.89
C SER A 322 -1.49 -13.83 -1.35
N TRP A 323 -1.76 -14.85 -2.15
CA TRP A 323 -3.10 -15.37 -2.47
C TRP A 323 -2.98 -16.84 -2.87
N PRO A 324 -3.02 -17.76 -1.91
CA PRO A 324 -2.65 -19.18 -2.14
C PRO A 324 -3.48 -19.86 -3.23
N ALA A 325 -4.78 -19.57 -3.34
CA ALA A 325 -5.61 -20.16 -4.39
C ALA A 325 -5.30 -19.64 -5.81
N ARG A 326 -4.55 -18.55 -5.95
CA ARG A 326 -4.38 -17.88 -7.25
C ARG A 326 -2.98 -18.00 -7.83
N PHE A 327 -1.96 -17.98 -7.00
CA PHE A 327 -0.57 -18.11 -7.42
C PHE A 327 0.28 -18.78 -6.31
N PRO A 328 1.31 -19.54 -6.68
CA PRO A 328 2.20 -20.20 -5.71
C PRO A 328 3.05 -19.17 -4.98
N GLY A 329 3.29 -19.43 -3.68
CA GLY A 329 4.28 -18.73 -2.87
C GLY A 329 5.72 -19.17 -3.11
N GLY A 330 6.62 -18.73 -2.21
CA GLY A 330 8.04 -19.09 -2.22
C GLY A 330 8.84 -18.45 -3.36
N ARG A 331 8.34 -17.38 -3.94
CA ARG A 331 8.97 -16.67 -5.07
C ARG A 331 9.43 -15.28 -4.69
N THR A 332 10.53 -14.88 -5.33
CA THR A 332 11.04 -13.51 -5.30
C THR A 332 10.95 -12.93 -6.71
N ILE A 333 10.41 -11.72 -6.84
CA ILE A 333 10.27 -11.00 -8.10
C ILE A 333 10.99 -9.66 -7.98
N ALA A 334 11.87 -9.37 -8.95
CA ALA A 334 12.66 -8.14 -8.99
C ALA A 334 12.15 -7.12 -10.03
N THR A 335 10.96 -7.32 -10.59
CA THR A 335 10.32 -6.35 -11.48
C THR A 335 9.85 -5.14 -10.68
N PRO A 336 10.13 -3.90 -11.13
CA PRO A 336 9.67 -2.68 -10.46
C PRO A 336 8.14 -2.61 -10.38
N VAL A 337 7.63 -2.47 -9.16
CA VAL A 337 6.20 -2.30 -8.82
C VAL A 337 6.04 -1.16 -7.83
N CYS A 338 4.82 -0.68 -7.62
CA CYS A 338 4.60 0.38 -6.63
C CYS A 338 3.30 0.21 -5.82
N SER A 339 3.17 0.97 -4.75
CA SER A 339 1.99 0.92 -3.86
C SER A 339 0.67 1.29 -4.53
N LEU A 340 0.70 1.99 -5.67
CA LEU A 340 -0.51 2.29 -6.47
C LEU A 340 -1.15 1.02 -7.05
N ASP A 341 -0.38 -0.05 -7.19
CA ASP A 341 -0.79 -1.31 -7.82
C ASP A 341 -1.76 -2.12 -6.95
N ILE A 342 -1.83 -1.81 -5.66
CA ILE A 342 -2.71 -2.49 -4.70
C ILE A 342 -4.17 -2.35 -5.11
N LEU A 343 -4.62 -1.12 -5.41
CA LEU A 343 -6.02 -0.88 -5.77
C LEU A 343 -6.43 -1.62 -7.07
N PRO A 344 -5.76 -1.44 -8.23
CA PRO A 344 -6.15 -2.16 -9.44
C PRO A 344 -6.03 -3.69 -9.30
N THR A 345 -5.11 -4.19 -8.48
CA THR A 345 -5.00 -5.63 -8.18
C THR A 345 -6.22 -6.11 -7.39
N ALA A 346 -6.65 -5.35 -6.38
CA ALA A 346 -7.84 -5.66 -5.60
C ALA A 346 -9.12 -5.62 -6.45
N LEU A 347 -9.23 -4.64 -7.36
CA LEU A 347 -10.36 -4.54 -8.28
C LEU A 347 -10.42 -5.71 -9.26
N GLU A 348 -9.30 -6.06 -9.91
CA GLU A 348 -9.24 -7.23 -10.80
C GLU A 348 -9.56 -8.51 -10.05
N ALA A 349 -9.04 -8.67 -8.83
CA ALA A 349 -9.32 -9.83 -7.98
C ALA A 349 -10.81 -9.95 -7.61
N ALA A 350 -11.48 -8.83 -7.39
CA ALA A 350 -12.90 -8.75 -7.08
C ALA A 350 -13.82 -8.75 -8.31
N GLY A 351 -13.27 -8.77 -9.54
CA GLY A 351 -14.04 -8.68 -10.77
C GLY A 351 -14.68 -7.31 -11.01
N VAL A 352 -14.10 -6.24 -10.46
CA VAL A 352 -14.60 -4.87 -10.59
C VAL A 352 -13.75 -4.11 -11.61
N ASN A 353 -14.39 -3.47 -12.57
CA ASN A 353 -13.70 -2.58 -13.49
C ASN A 353 -13.34 -1.24 -12.81
N PRO A 354 -12.13 -0.71 -13.06
CA PRO A 354 -11.79 0.63 -12.63
C PRO A 354 -12.74 1.68 -13.26
N PRO A 355 -13.03 2.78 -12.56
CA PRO A 355 -13.87 3.85 -13.09
C PRO A 355 -13.20 4.52 -14.30
N ALA A 356 -13.90 4.56 -15.44
CA ALA A 356 -13.37 5.10 -16.70
C ALA A 356 -13.06 6.61 -16.60
N GLU A 357 -13.87 7.35 -15.85
CA GLU A 357 -13.73 8.80 -15.63
C GLU A 357 -12.53 9.16 -14.72
N ARG A 358 -11.92 8.18 -14.06
CA ARG A 358 -10.78 8.37 -13.16
C ARG A 358 -9.74 7.27 -13.39
N PRO A 359 -8.95 7.35 -14.47
CA PRO A 359 -7.95 6.35 -14.76
C PRO A 359 -6.95 6.21 -13.62
N LEU A 360 -6.62 4.96 -13.29
CA LEU A 360 -5.63 4.62 -12.28
C LEU A 360 -4.22 4.76 -12.89
N ASP A 361 -3.25 5.17 -12.07
CA ASP A 361 -1.84 5.16 -12.44
C ASP A 361 -1.19 3.80 -12.10
N GLY A 362 -1.69 3.13 -11.05
CA GLY A 362 -1.32 1.77 -10.71
C GLY A 362 -1.81 0.75 -11.75
N ARG A 363 -1.18 -0.40 -11.75
CA ARG A 363 -1.50 -1.55 -12.63
C ARG A 363 -1.72 -2.79 -11.77
N SER A 364 -2.59 -3.69 -12.23
CA SER A 364 -2.78 -4.95 -11.50
C SER A 364 -1.50 -5.79 -11.49
N LEU A 365 -1.13 -6.26 -10.32
CA LEU A 365 -0.01 -7.20 -10.12
C LEU A 365 -0.35 -8.63 -10.57
N LEU A 366 -1.63 -8.97 -10.76
CA LEU A 366 -2.03 -10.37 -11.05
C LEU A 366 -1.34 -10.95 -12.30
N PRO A 367 -1.17 -10.23 -13.42
CA PRO A 367 -0.41 -10.74 -14.55
C PRO A 367 1.03 -11.12 -14.19
N LEU A 368 1.71 -10.29 -13.38
CA LEU A 368 3.07 -10.54 -12.91
C LEU A 368 3.11 -11.71 -11.91
N LEU A 369 2.22 -11.73 -10.93
CA LEU A 369 2.16 -12.74 -9.88
C LEU A 369 1.77 -14.13 -10.42
N THR A 370 0.97 -14.19 -11.48
CA THR A 370 0.59 -15.44 -12.15
C THR A 370 1.54 -15.87 -13.27
N GLY A 371 2.62 -15.11 -13.53
CA GLY A 371 3.60 -15.42 -14.57
C GLY A 371 3.12 -15.14 -15.99
N ARG A 372 2.02 -14.40 -16.15
CA ARG A 372 1.51 -13.97 -17.48
C ARG A 372 2.22 -12.72 -18.02
N ALA A 373 2.97 -12.02 -17.19
CA ALA A 373 3.81 -10.89 -17.55
C ALA A 373 5.16 -10.98 -16.84
N SER A 374 6.21 -10.41 -17.45
CA SER A 374 7.56 -10.28 -16.88
C SER A 374 7.95 -8.82 -16.62
N THR A 375 7.20 -7.88 -17.17
CA THR A 375 7.37 -6.42 -17.00
C THR A 375 6.14 -5.82 -16.37
N HIS A 376 6.29 -4.64 -15.73
CA HIS A 376 5.17 -3.98 -15.05
C HIS A 376 5.19 -2.46 -15.30
N HIS A 377 5.92 -1.68 -14.51
CA HIS A 377 6.10 -0.25 -14.76
C HIS A 377 7.37 0.02 -15.55
N GLU A 378 7.27 0.82 -16.61
CA GLU A 378 8.42 1.37 -17.32
C GLU A 378 9.01 2.56 -16.55
N ASN A 379 8.13 3.43 -16.05
CA ASN A 379 8.49 4.67 -15.38
C ASN A 379 7.81 4.79 -14.02
N LEU A 380 8.53 5.31 -13.02
CA LEU A 380 8.02 5.66 -11.70
C LEU A 380 8.48 7.07 -11.33
N PHE A 381 7.64 7.83 -10.60
CA PHE A 381 7.86 9.23 -10.31
C PHE A 381 7.64 9.56 -8.84
N TRP A 382 8.42 10.53 -8.34
CA TRP A 382 8.31 11.09 -6.98
C TRP A 382 8.46 12.59 -7.02
N SER A 383 7.65 13.31 -6.26
CA SER A 383 7.72 14.76 -6.15
C SER A 383 7.23 15.22 -4.78
N GLU A 384 8.02 16.06 -4.14
CA GLU A 384 7.67 16.73 -2.89
C GLU A 384 7.02 18.11 -3.12
N GLY A 385 6.93 18.56 -4.37
CA GLY A 385 6.44 19.89 -4.71
C GLY A 385 7.29 21.04 -4.16
N GLY A 386 6.96 22.24 -4.54
CA GLY A 386 7.66 23.46 -4.12
C GLY A 386 9.00 23.68 -4.82
N SER A 387 9.46 24.94 -4.78
CA SER A 387 10.69 25.35 -5.45
C SER A 387 11.97 24.71 -4.90
N ALA A 388 11.92 24.17 -3.70
CA ALA A 388 13.04 23.52 -3.03
C ALA A 388 12.78 22.05 -2.70
N GLY A 389 11.68 21.48 -3.19
CA GLY A 389 11.31 20.08 -2.95
C GLY A 389 12.16 19.11 -3.77
N GLY A 390 12.46 17.95 -3.22
CA GLY A 390 13.12 16.87 -3.92
C GLY A 390 12.18 16.19 -4.92
N TRP A 391 12.76 15.58 -5.95
CA TRP A 391 12.02 14.76 -6.91
C TRP A 391 12.88 13.62 -7.45
N ALA A 392 12.25 12.62 -8.00
CA ALA A 392 12.94 11.55 -8.71
C ALA A 392 12.08 11.01 -9.87
N VAL A 393 12.76 10.46 -10.85
CA VAL A 393 12.17 9.63 -11.91
C VAL A 393 13.04 8.39 -12.11
N ARG A 394 12.39 7.23 -12.15
CA ARG A 394 13.01 5.98 -12.58
C ARG A 394 12.43 5.59 -13.95
N SER A 395 13.29 5.25 -14.90
CA SER A 395 12.92 4.68 -16.19
C SER A 395 13.79 3.47 -16.48
N GLY A 396 13.18 2.29 -16.49
CA GLY A 396 13.92 1.02 -16.53
C GLY A 396 14.91 0.93 -15.36
N ASP A 397 16.20 0.77 -15.68
CA ASP A 397 17.27 0.67 -14.68
C ASP A 397 17.87 2.02 -14.27
N TRP A 398 17.47 3.09 -14.92
CA TRP A 398 18.03 4.41 -14.66
C TRP A 398 17.14 5.24 -13.72
N LYS A 399 17.79 5.90 -12.76
CA LYS A 399 17.13 6.81 -11.84
C LYS A 399 17.84 8.15 -11.80
N LEU A 400 17.08 9.21 -12.05
CA LEU A 400 17.50 10.58 -11.84
C LEU A 400 16.82 11.12 -10.59
N VAL A 401 17.57 11.70 -9.67
CA VAL A 401 17.05 12.11 -8.36
C VAL A 401 17.63 13.43 -7.90
N THR A 402 16.81 14.25 -7.25
CA THR A 402 17.23 15.38 -6.42
C THR A 402 16.71 15.21 -5.02
N GLN A 403 17.42 15.74 -4.05
CA GLN A 403 16.94 15.89 -2.69
C GLN A 403 16.51 17.34 -2.43
N ARG A 404 15.75 17.52 -1.35
CA ARG A 404 15.35 18.86 -0.89
C ARG A 404 16.57 19.79 -0.82
N THR A 405 16.47 20.97 -1.41
CA THR A 405 17.54 21.98 -1.52
C THR A 405 18.75 21.62 -2.39
N GLN A 406 18.80 20.45 -3.01
CA GLN A 406 19.81 20.14 -4.02
C GLN A 406 19.60 20.98 -5.28
N THR A 407 20.69 21.46 -5.88
CA THR A 407 20.66 22.30 -7.09
C THR A 407 20.89 21.52 -8.38
N LYS A 408 21.45 20.32 -8.28
CA LYS A 408 21.75 19.45 -9.42
C LYS A 408 21.23 18.04 -9.15
N PRO A 409 20.63 17.39 -10.15
CA PRO A 409 20.23 15.99 -10.03
C PRO A 409 21.46 15.07 -10.06
N GLU A 410 21.34 13.93 -9.36
CA GLU A 410 22.26 12.80 -9.44
C GLU A 410 21.64 11.69 -10.29
N LEU A 411 22.44 10.99 -11.09
CA LEU A 411 21.99 9.93 -11.98
C LEU A 411 22.64 8.59 -11.61
N PHE A 412 21.80 7.54 -11.46
CA PHE A 412 22.25 6.21 -11.07
C PHE A 412 21.75 5.14 -12.03
N ASN A 413 22.55 4.08 -12.21
CA ASN A 413 22.11 2.85 -12.88
C ASN A 413 21.85 1.77 -11.81
N LEU A 414 20.60 1.58 -11.45
CA LEU A 414 20.18 0.68 -10.37
C LEU A 414 20.39 -0.81 -10.65
N ALA A 415 20.62 -1.21 -11.91
CA ALA A 415 20.93 -2.60 -12.24
C ALA A 415 22.30 -3.04 -11.68
N VAL A 416 23.24 -2.10 -11.58
CA VAL A 416 24.62 -2.38 -11.13
C VAL A 416 24.98 -1.61 -9.85
N ASP A 417 24.22 -0.58 -9.49
CA ASP A 417 24.42 0.28 -8.32
C ASP A 417 23.11 0.59 -7.60
N PRO A 418 22.46 -0.42 -6.99
CA PRO A 418 21.20 -0.20 -6.25
C PRO A 418 21.40 0.62 -4.96
N ALA A 419 22.66 0.81 -4.53
CA ALA A 419 23.01 1.62 -3.35
C ALA A 419 23.27 3.10 -3.69
N GLU A 420 23.14 3.50 -4.97
CA GLU A 420 23.28 4.89 -5.42
C GLU A 420 24.62 5.54 -4.98
N THR A 421 25.72 4.81 -5.18
CA THR A 421 27.06 5.21 -4.72
C THR A 421 27.83 6.02 -5.76
N LYS A 422 27.54 5.81 -7.06
CA LYS A 422 28.28 6.41 -8.17
C LYS A 422 27.38 7.29 -9.03
N ASP A 423 27.47 8.61 -8.83
CA ASP A 423 26.76 9.58 -9.68
C ASP A 423 27.35 9.60 -11.11
N LEU A 424 26.47 9.35 -12.09
CA LEU A 424 26.79 9.33 -13.52
C LEU A 424 26.28 10.58 -14.27
N ALA A 425 25.71 11.58 -13.58
CA ALA A 425 25.08 12.74 -14.22
C ALA A 425 26.03 13.50 -15.15
N THR A 426 27.31 13.66 -14.76
CA THR A 426 28.30 14.32 -15.59
C THR A 426 28.71 13.49 -16.83
N ALA A 427 28.71 12.15 -16.69
CA ALA A 427 29.10 11.24 -17.76
C ALA A 427 27.97 11.02 -18.78
N GLU A 428 26.72 11.18 -18.37
CA GLU A 428 25.52 10.85 -19.15
C GLU A 428 24.56 12.06 -19.32
N PRO A 429 25.01 13.22 -19.82
CA PRO A 429 24.20 14.45 -19.85
C PRO A 429 22.95 14.32 -20.73
N ALA A 430 23.02 13.53 -21.81
CA ALA A 430 21.87 13.28 -22.67
C ALA A 430 20.75 12.51 -21.93
N ARG A 431 21.12 11.55 -21.09
CA ARG A 431 20.19 10.78 -20.26
C ARG A 431 19.57 11.64 -19.15
N VAL A 432 20.37 12.49 -18.49
CA VAL A 432 19.86 13.50 -17.55
C VAL A 432 18.78 14.35 -18.21
N ALA A 433 19.06 14.90 -19.40
CA ALA A 433 18.09 15.72 -20.13
C ALA A 433 16.82 14.93 -20.54
N ALA A 434 16.94 13.67 -20.94
CA ALA A 434 15.80 12.82 -21.30
C ALA A 434 14.91 12.53 -20.09
N LEU A 435 15.49 12.14 -18.95
CA LEU A 435 14.75 11.82 -17.73
C LEU A 435 14.14 13.09 -17.10
N THR A 436 14.80 14.23 -17.18
CA THR A 436 14.21 15.51 -16.76
C THR A 436 12.96 15.84 -17.57
N ARG A 437 13.01 15.73 -18.92
CA ARG A 437 11.81 15.92 -19.76
C ARG A 437 10.68 14.96 -19.44
N LEU A 438 11.02 13.69 -19.16
CA LEU A 438 10.04 12.67 -18.78
C LEU A 438 9.34 13.04 -17.46
N TYR A 439 10.11 13.47 -16.46
CA TYR A 439 9.59 13.96 -15.19
C TYR A 439 8.72 15.21 -15.36
N ASP A 440 9.17 16.20 -16.13
CA ASP A 440 8.42 17.44 -16.39
C ASP A 440 7.08 17.16 -17.07
N THR A 441 7.06 16.26 -18.07
CA THR A 441 5.84 15.86 -18.77
C THR A 441 4.84 15.19 -17.81
N TRP A 442 5.32 14.32 -16.92
CA TRP A 442 4.47 13.71 -15.90
C TRP A 442 3.93 14.76 -14.92
N LEU A 443 4.80 15.68 -14.45
CA LEU A 443 4.44 16.71 -13.48
C LEU A 443 3.39 17.69 -14.04
N ASP A 444 3.41 17.98 -15.34
CA ASP A 444 2.41 18.85 -15.98
C ASP A 444 0.98 18.32 -15.79
N GLY A 445 0.80 17.01 -15.79
CA GLY A 445 -0.48 16.35 -15.52
C GLY A 445 -0.92 16.32 -14.06
N MET A 446 -0.13 16.85 -13.11
CA MET A 446 -0.44 16.86 -11.68
C MET A 446 -1.09 18.18 -11.25
N ALA A 447 -1.89 18.12 -10.16
CA ALA A 447 -2.47 19.33 -9.56
C ALA A 447 -1.41 20.15 -8.83
N GLU A 448 -1.71 21.43 -8.58
CA GLU A 448 -0.88 22.23 -7.69
C GLU A 448 -0.99 21.74 -6.24
N PRO A 449 0.07 21.90 -5.41
CA PRO A 449 0.02 21.54 -4.00
C PRO A 449 -1.09 22.28 -3.25
N MET A 450 -1.83 21.57 -2.40
CA MET A 450 -2.97 22.15 -1.66
C MET A 450 -2.58 23.33 -0.76
N HIS A 451 -1.36 23.35 -0.23
CA HIS A 451 -0.87 24.42 0.63
C HIS A 451 -0.05 25.47 -0.12
N GLY A 452 -0.09 25.47 -1.45
CA GLY A 452 0.65 26.41 -2.29
C GLY A 452 2.13 26.03 -2.46
N GLY A 453 2.95 26.98 -2.92
CA GLY A 453 4.39 26.76 -3.14
C GLY A 453 4.76 26.31 -4.54
N GLY A 454 3.76 26.01 -5.39
CA GLY A 454 3.95 25.54 -6.76
C GLY A 454 4.41 24.07 -6.82
N LYS A 455 4.14 23.40 -7.92
CA LYS A 455 4.51 22.00 -8.13
C LYS A 455 5.92 21.82 -8.73
N ARG A 456 6.46 22.85 -9.35
CA ARG A 456 7.75 22.79 -10.03
C ARG A 456 8.91 23.12 -9.10
N TYR A 457 9.94 22.29 -9.17
CA TYR A 457 11.26 22.62 -8.64
C TYR A 457 11.87 23.79 -9.43
N ALA A 458 12.26 24.86 -8.74
CA ALA A 458 13.08 25.90 -9.29
C ALA A 458 14.47 25.76 -8.66
N PRO A 459 15.52 25.45 -9.44
CA PRO A 459 16.88 25.48 -8.90
C PRO A 459 17.09 26.87 -8.30
N ALA A 460 17.70 26.94 -7.12
CA ALA A 460 18.00 28.19 -6.44
C ALA A 460 18.97 29.00 -7.34
N THR A 461 18.42 29.69 -8.32
CA THR A 461 19.14 30.79 -8.95
C THR A 461 19.35 31.82 -7.87
N ALA A 462 20.56 32.12 -7.56
CA ALA A 462 21.18 33.08 -6.65
C ALA A 462 20.34 34.29 -6.14
N SER A 463 19.11 34.10 -5.73
CA SER A 463 18.24 35.11 -5.12
C SER A 463 17.99 34.91 -3.63
N THR A 464 18.98 34.35 -2.90
CA THR A 464 19.01 34.40 -1.45
C THR A 464 19.68 35.71 -0.97
N GLY A 465 19.34 36.80 -1.63
CA GLY A 465 19.58 38.13 -1.13
C GLY A 465 18.68 38.45 0.07
N LYS A 466 19.11 39.42 0.88
CA LYS A 466 18.38 39.94 2.08
C LYS A 466 16.84 40.11 1.86
N ALA A 467 16.41 40.45 0.65
CA ALA A 467 15.00 40.61 0.25
C ALA A 467 14.13 39.35 0.43
N GLY A 468 14.63 38.15 0.12
CA GLY A 468 13.83 36.91 0.29
C GLY A 468 13.67 36.47 1.75
N LYS A 469 14.60 36.88 2.63
CA LYS A 469 14.47 36.66 4.09
C LYS A 469 13.49 37.67 4.71
N GLU A 470 13.44 38.86 4.19
CA GLU A 470 12.52 39.91 4.61
C GLU A 470 11.07 39.60 4.22
N GLN A 471 10.82 39.22 2.99
CA GLN A 471 9.49 38.77 2.55
C GLN A 471 8.96 37.57 3.34
N ARG A 472 9.81 36.56 3.69
CA ARG A 472 9.40 35.46 4.56
C ARG A 472 9.13 35.89 6.00
N ARG A 473 9.82 36.90 6.51
CA ARG A 473 9.55 37.49 7.82
C ARG A 473 8.24 38.26 7.83
N GLU A 474 7.97 39.05 6.80
CA GLU A 474 6.73 39.81 6.65
C GLU A 474 5.51 38.89 6.50
N GLN A 475 5.62 37.82 5.67
CA GLN A 475 4.53 36.82 5.54
C GLN A 475 4.29 36.06 6.86
N LYS A 476 5.33 35.70 7.62
CA LYS A 476 5.18 35.11 8.93
C LYS A 476 4.60 36.06 9.96
N GLN A 477 4.94 37.33 9.88
CA GLN A 477 4.41 38.35 10.76
C GLN A 477 2.92 38.60 10.45
N LYS A 478 2.58 38.76 9.17
CA LYS A 478 1.19 38.93 8.71
C LYS A 478 0.29 37.78 9.13
N ALA A 479 0.73 36.54 8.95
CA ALA A 479 0.01 35.32 9.41
C ALA A 479 -0.11 35.22 10.95
N ARG A 480 0.80 35.85 11.70
CA ARG A 480 0.73 35.92 13.17
C ARG A 480 -0.24 36.99 13.64
N ASP A 481 -0.29 38.09 12.93
CA ASP A 481 -1.17 39.24 13.25
C ASP A 481 -2.63 38.91 12.88
N GLU A 482 -2.86 38.19 11.76
CA GLU A 482 -4.18 37.65 11.38
C GLU A 482 -4.71 36.63 12.41
N ARG A 483 -3.86 35.85 13.04
CA ARG A 483 -4.25 34.92 14.13
C ARG A 483 -4.48 35.59 15.47
N ARG A 484 -4.09 36.86 15.64
CA ARG A 484 -4.24 37.65 16.86
C ARG A 484 -5.37 38.68 16.79
N ALA A 485 -6.01 38.87 15.66
CA ALA A 485 -7.16 39.75 15.52
C ALA A 485 -8.34 39.15 16.31
N PRO A 486 -8.93 39.91 17.27
CA PRO A 486 -10.09 39.44 18.01
C PRO A 486 -11.28 39.28 17.07
N GLU A 487 -12.02 38.17 17.21
CA GLU A 487 -13.32 38.00 16.59
C GLU A 487 -14.20 39.22 16.92
N LYS A 488 -14.58 39.97 15.90
CA LYS A 488 -15.61 41.03 16.07
C LYS A 488 -16.90 40.28 16.40
N SER A 489 -17.34 40.41 17.63
CA SER A 489 -18.69 40.04 18.03
C SER A 489 -19.69 40.90 17.28
N GLU A 490 -20.43 40.32 16.36
CA GLU A 490 -21.66 40.88 15.89
C GLU A 490 -22.72 40.71 16.99
N ARG A 491 -23.25 41.86 17.42
CA ARG A 491 -24.45 41.94 18.27
C ARG A 491 -25.69 41.90 17.38
#